data_1f976b17474cff69fa14341d844c8663
#
_entry.id   1f976b17474cff69fa14341d844c8663
#
_cell.length_a   1.000
_cell.length_b   1.000
_cell.length_c   1.000
_cell.angle_alpha   90.00
_cell.angle_beta   90.00
_cell.angle_gamma   90.00
#
_symmetry.space_group_name_H-M   'P 1'
#
loop_
_entity.id
_entity.type
_entity.pdbx_description
1 polymer ?
#
loop_
_entity_poly.entity_id
_entity_poly.type
_entity_poly.pdbx_seq_one_letter_code
_entity_poly.pdbx_strand_id
1 'polypeptide(L)'
;MRSTRSIEILCLVLAALVLVWSHALTNQLWPVLGLLCVFTAAIVAFRARLPGLAHVKLLVESWSMVIFITGALWFSGKGISPLLNLYLLPIILSALTLGRLVTLLQVAVIAACHFLLALTTPSIDVLSLSYASQAVGQLAPFLLVAYLTTTLSADITEARERIENLAQTDALTGLFNLRMFNEVWQREHGACDAARGVYALLMIDMDKLKAINDEYGHDAGNSAITLVAQCLQRSIRNTDRAARLSGDEFAVLLPGASPEVADAVVKRVRHNVYKTTLDLRSRMIRCSVSIGVVNFPKDSRDMRELMSIAERKMYRDKELRRSPGAEANA
;
A
#
# COMPACT_ATOMS: atom_id res chain seq x y z
N MET A 1 2.72 4.53 -8.82
CA MET A 1 3.16 5.22 -10.05
C MET A 1 3.14 6.77 -9.97
N ARG A 2 2.18 7.42 -9.29
CA ARG A 2 2.18 8.91 -9.16
C ARG A 2 3.32 9.46 -8.29
N SER A 3 3.71 8.79 -7.20
CA SER A 3 4.76 9.28 -6.29
C SER A 3 6.17 9.30 -6.90
N THR A 4 6.50 8.36 -7.79
CA THR A 4 7.81 8.30 -8.44
C THR A 4 8.04 9.44 -9.45
N ARG A 5 6.99 9.85 -10.19
CA ARG A 5 7.07 11.00 -11.10
C ARG A 5 7.25 12.33 -10.35
N SER A 6 6.65 12.47 -9.17
CA SER A 6 6.80 13.68 -8.36
C SER A 6 8.23 13.86 -7.85
N ILE A 7 8.91 12.79 -7.52
CA ILE A 7 10.32 12.80 -7.08
C ILE A 7 11.25 13.15 -8.26
N GLU A 8 10.98 12.65 -9.47
CA GLU A 8 11.73 13.01 -10.68
C GLU A 8 11.65 14.52 -10.96
N ILE A 9 10.45 15.08 -10.88
CA ILE A 9 10.24 16.51 -11.05
C ILE A 9 11.01 17.30 -9.99
N LEU A 10 10.96 16.84 -8.73
CA LEU A 10 11.69 17.48 -7.63
C LEU A 10 13.20 17.45 -7.85
N CYS A 11 13.77 16.33 -8.30
CA CYS A 11 15.19 16.21 -8.63
C CYS A 11 15.58 17.13 -9.79
N LEU A 12 14.74 17.23 -10.82
CA LEU A 12 14.98 18.13 -11.97
C LEU A 12 14.90 19.61 -11.56
N VAL A 13 13.93 19.97 -10.72
CA VAL A 13 13.81 21.34 -10.18
C VAL A 13 15.01 21.70 -9.32
N LEU A 14 15.45 20.77 -8.45
CA LEU A 14 16.65 20.94 -7.65
C LEU A 14 17.88 21.17 -8.52
N ALA A 15 18.05 20.35 -9.54
CA ALA A 15 19.14 20.46 -10.48
C ALA A 15 19.14 21.80 -11.22
N ALA A 16 17.97 22.25 -11.69
CA ALA A 16 17.81 23.55 -12.36
C ALA A 16 18.12 24.72 -11.42
N LEU A 17 17.66 24.68 -10.17
CA LEU A 17 17.96 25.70 -9.16
C LEU A 17 19.46 25.81 -8.89
N VAL A 18 20.13 24.67 -8.70
CA VAL A 18 21.59 24.63 -8.48
C VAL A 18 22.35 25.20 -9.70
N LEU A 19 21.92 24.88 -10.92
CA LEU A 19 22.50 25.38 -12.16
C LEU A 19 22.37 26.91 -12.31
N VAL A 20 21.15 27.42 -12.15
CA VAL A 20 20.89 28.87 -12.24
C VAL A 20 21.71 29.63 -11.21
N TRP A 21 21.77 29.11 -9.99
CA TRP A 21 22.51 29.76 -8.91
C TRP A 21 24.02 29.70 -9.11
N SER A 22 24.58 28.56 -9.54
CA SER A 22 26.03 28.43 -9.79
C SER A 22 26.51 29.34 -10.92
N HIS A 23 25.68 29.56 -11.95
CA HIS A 23 25.97 30.51 -13.03
C HIS A 23 26.04 31.93 -12.53
N ALA A 24 25.12 32.33 -11.64
CA ALA A 24 24.97 33.69 -11.17
C ALA A 24 26.09 34.16 -10.23
N LEU A 25 26.74 33.25 -9.49
CA LEU A 25 27.61 33.62 -8.36
C LEU A 25 29.07 33.18 -8.45
N THR A 26 29.42 32.10 -9.15
CA THR A 26 30.76 31.51 -8.99
C THR A 26 31.55 31.25 -10.27
N ASN A 27 30.97 31.48 -11.44
CA ASN A 27 31.56 31.15 -12.75
C ASN A 27 32.09 29.69 -12.86
N GLN A 28 31.67 28.78 -11.93
CA GLN A 28 32.06 27.38 -11.85
C GLN A 28 30.96 26.43 -12.38
N LEU A 29 30.50 26.71 -13.61
CA LEU A 29 29.39 25.95 -14.23
C LEU A 29 29.76 24.50 -14.53
N TRP A 30 30.99 24.27 -15.00
CA TRP A 30 31.42 22.96 -15.48
C TRP A 30 31.47 21.86 -14.40
N PRO A 31 32.04 22.09 -13.18
CA PRO A 31 32.02 21.10 -12.12
C PRO A 31 30.60 20.73 -11.65
N VAL A 32 29.70 21.71 -11.57
CA VAL A 32 28.30 21.49 -11.15
C VAL A 32 27.52 20.71 -12.21
N LEU A 33 27.72 21.00 -13.50
CA LEU A 33 27.16 20.24 -14.61
C LEU A 33 27.66 18.79 -14.61
N GLY A 34 28.96 18.57 -14.40
CA GLY A 34 29.54 17.24 -14.29
C GLY A 34 28.91 16.45 -13.13
N LEU A 35 28.77 17.07 -11.97
CA LEU A 35 28.13 16.46 -10.79
C LEU A 35 26.65 16.11 -11.07
N LEU A 36 25.93 16.98 -11.77
CA LEU A 36 24.55 16.75 -12.17
C LEU A 36 24.41 15.57 -13.13
N CYS A 37 25.31 15.47 -14.12
CA CYS A 37 25.32 14.33 -15.06
C CYS A 37 25.59 13.00 -14.35
N VAL A 38 26.55 12.98 -13.41
CA VAL A 38 26.84 11.79 -12.61
C VAL A 38 25.65 11.42 -11.72
N PHE A 39 25.02 12.39 -11.08
CA PHE A 39 23.84 12.18 -10.23
C PHE A 39 22.67 11.60 -11.01
N THR A 40 22.33 12.20 -12.15
CA THR A 40 21.21 11.71 -13.00
C THR A 40 21.50 10.33 -13.58
N ALA A 41 22.73 10.10 -14.06
CA ALA A 41 23.14 8.79 -14.57
C ALA A 41 23.07 7.71 -13.50
N ALA A 42 23.51 8.00 -12.27
CA ALA A 42 23.45 7.07 -11.15
C ALA A 42 22.01 6.68 -10.79
N ILE A 43 21.08 7.66 -10.71
CA ILE A 43 19.67 7.41 -10.45
C ILE A 43 19.02 6.54 -11.54
N VAL A 44 19.27 6.87 -12.81
CA VAL A 44 18.71 6.14 -13.96
C VAL A 44 19.24 4.70 -14.00
N ALA A 45 20.55 4.52 -13.84
CA ALA A 45 21.18 3.19 -13.82
C ALA A 45 20.68 2.32 -12.66
N PHE A 46 20.51 2.91 -11.48
CA PHE A 46 20.00 2.20 -10.30
C PHE A 46 18.55 1.77 -10.47
N ARG A 47 17.70 2.65 -11.04
CA ARG A 47 16.28 2.33 -11.32
C ARG A 47 16.12 1.20 -12.32
N ALA A 48 16.98 1.13 -13.33
CA ALA A 48 16.94 0.09 -14.35
C ALA A 48 17.32 -1.30 -13.82
N ARG A 49 18.20 -1.35 -12.80
CA ARG A 49 18.74 -2.61 -12.26
C ARG A 49 17.89 -3.29 -11.19
N LEU A 50 16.99 -2.58 -10.51
CA LEU A 50 16.23 -3.10 -9.38
C LEU A 50 14.71 -2.87 -9.54
N PRO A 51 14.02 -3.56 -10.47
CA PRO A 51 12.57 -3.52 -10.55
C PRO A 51 11.97 -4.23 -9.32
N GLY A 52 11.19 -3.53 -8.49
CA GLY A 52 10.41 -4.15 -7.41
C GLY A 52 10.71 -3.70 -5.97
N LEU A 53 11.87 -3.12 -5.67
CA LEU A 53 12.27 -2.70 -4.31
C LEU A 53 11.98 -1.21 -4.07
N ALA A 54 10.70 -0.83 -3.92
CA ALA A 54 10.30 0.59 -3.80
C ALA A 54 10.99 1.32 -2.64
N HIS A 55 11.08 0.72 -1.45
CA HIS A 55 11.73 1.33 -0.29
C HIS A 55 13.24 1.54 -0.48
N VAL A 56 13.94 0.58 -1.08
CA VAL A 56 15.38 0.71 -1.36
C VAL A 56 15.64 1.81 -2.38
N LYS A 57 14.76 1.98 -3.38
CA LYS A 57 14.86 3.07 -4.35
C LYS A 57 14.74 4.43 -3.68
N LEU A 58 13.75 4.62 -2.81
CA LEU A 58 13.55 5.86 -2.08
C LEU A 58 14.74 6.18 -1.15
N LEU A 59 15.30 5.16 -0.49
CA LEU A 59 16.52 5.31 0.31
C LEU A 59 17.67 5.84 -0.55
N VAL A 60 17.99 5.16 -1.66
CA VAL A 60 19.10 5.56 -2.53
C VAL A 60 18.88 6.94 -3.14
N GLU A 61 17.66 7.26 -3.57
CA GLU A 61 17.32 8.58 -4.11
C GLU A 61 17.52 9.68 -3.06
N SER A 62 17.02 9.49 -1.85
CA SER A 62 17.15 10.45 -0.77
C SER A 62 18.61 10.69 -0.35
N TRP A 63 19.41 9.63 -0.23
CA TRP A 63 20.83 9.74 0.11
C TRP A 63 21.68 10.30 -1.03
N SER A 64 21.37 9.97 -2.28
CA SER A 64 22.05 10.54 -3.44
C SER A 64 21.80 12.05 -3.57
N MET A 65 20.60 12.54 -3.18
CA MET A 65 20.34 13.97 -3.10
C MET A 65 21.23 14.66 -2.06
N VAL A 66 21.46 14.05 -0.89
CA VAL A 66 22.38 14.61 0.13
C VAL A 66 23.79 14.73 -0.43
N ILE A 67 24.29 13.67 -1.09
CA ILE A 67 25.62 13.66 -1.72
C ILE A 67 25.72 14.75 -2.79
N PHE A 68 24.72 14.87 -3.66
CA PHE A 68 24.67 15.88 -4.71
C PHE A 68 24.71 17.29 -4.14
N ILE A 69 23.85 17.58 -3.14
CA ILE A 69 23.79 18.90 -2.50
C ILE A 69 25.13 19.22 -1.82
N THR A 70 25.72 18.26 -1.10
CA THR A 70 27.03 18.45 -0.45
C THR A 70 28.12 18.78 -1.48
N GLY A 71 28.14 18.10 -2.61
CA GLY A 71 29.05 18.41 -3.72
C GLY A 71 28.79 19.79 -4.33
N ALA A 72 27.54 20.19 -4.51
CA ALA A 72 27.18 21.52 -4.99
C ALA A 72 27.62 22.63 -4.01
N LEU A 73 27.47 22.41 -2.71
CA LEU A 73 27.92 23.31 -1.66
C LEU A 73 29.45 23.49 -1.68
N TRP A 74 30.20 22.42 -1.95
CA TRP A 74 31.66 22.49 -2.07
C TRP A 74 32.13 23.50 -3.11
N PHE A 75 31.42 23.59 -4.23
CA PHE A 75 31.76 24.52 -5.34
C PHE A 75 31.09 25.92 -5.22
N SER A 76 30.06 26.08 -4.36
CA SER A 76 29.26 27.32 -4.28
C SER A 76 29.52 28.16 -3.04
N GLY A 77 30.62 27.92 -2.33
CA GLY A 77 31.00 28.75 -1.15
C GLY A 77 31.02 27.99 0.15
N LYS A 78 30.91 26.64 0.10
CA LYS A 78 31.03 25.74 1.24
C LYS A 78 30.07 26.10 2.37
N GLY A 79 30.59 26.29 3.63
CA GLY A 79 29.78 26.57 4.81
C GLY A 79 28.97 27.88 4.79
N ILE A 80 29.23 28.78 3.84
CA ILE A 80 28.54 30.09 3.70
C ILE A 80 27.53 30.08 2.53
N SER A 81 27.43 28.96 1.83
CA SER A 81 26.58 28.88 0.63
C SER A 81 25.09 28.97 0.97
N PRO A 82 24.33 29.83 0.26
CA PRO A 82 22.87 29.91 0.42
C PRO A 82 22.13 28.66 -0.07
N LEU A 83 22.82 27.78 -0.79
CA LEU A 83 22.24 26.46 -1.21
C LEU A 83 22.05 25.49 -0.04
N LEU A 84 22.48 25.84 1.18
CA LEU A 84 22.32 25.01 2.38
C LEU A 84 20.87 24.59 2.61
N ASN A 85 19.92 25.50 2.35
CA ASN A 85 18.50 25.22 2.53
C ASN A 85 17.95 24.12 1.59
N LEU A 86 18.68 23.74 0.54
CA LEU A 86 18.29 22.63 -0.34
C LEU A 86 18.27 21.27 0.40
N TYR A 87 18.99 21.15 1.51
CA TYR A 87 18.90 19.96 2.36
C TYR A 87 17.50 19.71 2.95
N LEU A 88 16.63 20.72 2.97
CA LEU A 88 15.23 20.50 3.37
C LEU A 88 14.51 19.51 2.44
N LEU A 89 14.86 19.45 1.16
CA LEU A 89 14.21 18.56 0.20
C LEU A 89 14.39 17.06 0.54
N PRO A 90 15.63 16.52 0.68
CA PRO A 90 15.81 15.15 1.09
C PRO A 90 15.30 14.85 2.51
N ILE A 91 15.31 15.83 3.43
CA ILE A 91 14.75 15.68 4.78
C ILE A 91 13.24 15.48 4.71
N ILE A 92 12.51 16.34 3.98
CA ILE A 92 11.07 16.23 3.82
C ILE A 92 10.71 14.91 3.11
N LEU A 93 11.43 14.55 2.04
CA LEU A 93 11.23 13.31 1.32
C LEU A 93 11.39 12.09 2.24
N SER A 94 12.47 12.06 3.02
CA SER A 94 12.75 10.99 3.98
C SER A 94 11.69 10.91 5.07
N ALA A 95 11.26 12.05 5.62
CA ALA A 95 10.24 12.13 6.67
C ALA A 95 8.89 11.57 6.22
N LEU A 96 8.50 11.82 4.96
CA LEU A 96 7.23 11.36 4.39
C LEU A 96 7.25 9.89 3.93
N THR A 97 8.43 9.33 3.63
CA THR A 97 8.52 8.03 2.94
C THR A 97 9.31 6.95 3.69
N LEU A 98 10.33 7.33 4.44
CA LEU A 98 11.31 6.42 5.06
C LEU A 98 11.18 6.34 6.59
N GLY A 99 10.41 7.26 7.18
CA GLY A 99 10.12 7.27 8.60
C GLY A 99 11.16 7.99 9.47
N ARG A 100 10.85 8.08 10.77
CA ARG A 100 11.55 8.94 11.74
C ARG A 100 13.04 8.64 11.90
N LEU A 101 13.42 7.36 12.01
CA LEU A 101 14.81 6.98 12.27
C LEU A 101 15.73 7.35 11.10
N VAL A 102 15.31 7.07 9.86
CA VAL A 102 16.10 7.39 8.66
C VAL A 102 16.23 8.91 8.51
N THR A 103 15.16 9.65 8.77
CA THR A 103 15.18 11.13 8.70
C THR A 103 16.13 11.74 9.73
N LEU A 104 16.13 11.27 10.98
CA LEU A 104 17.05 11.74 12.01
C LEU A 104 18.50 11.41 11.68
N LEU A 105 18.77 10.21 11.18
CA LEU A 105 20.11 9.84 10.71
C LEU A 105 20.57 10.75 9.55
N GLN A 106 19.67 11.05 8.63
CA GLN A 106 19.96 11.94 7.51
C GLN A 106 20.28 13.37 7.97
N VAL A 107 19.52 13.91 8.93
CA VAL A 107 19.81 15.23 9.52
C VAL A 107 21.17 15.23 10.22
N ALA A 108 21.51 14.16 10.95
CA ALA A 108 22.82 14.03 11.60
C ALA A 108 23.98 14.00 10.57
N VAL A 109 23.81 13.29 9.46
CA VAL A 109 24.82 13.25 8.39
C VAL A 109 24.92 14.63 7.69
N ILE A 110 23.81 15.31 7.46
CA ILE A 110 23.81 16.69 6.91
C ILE A 110 24.55 17.64 7.83
N ALA A 111 24.33 17.55 9.15
CA ALA A 111 25.05 18.37 10.13
C ALA A 111 26.56 18.08 10.13
N ALA A 112 26.95 16.80 10.02
CA ALA A 112 28.36 16.41 9.88
C ALA A 112 28.97 16.94 8.58
N CYS A 113 28.26 16.85 7.45
CA CYS A 113 28.71 17.42 6.17
C CYS A 113 28.89 18.94 6.26
N HIS A 114 27.93 19.63 6.88
CA HIS A 114 28.04 21.09 7.11
C HIS A 114 29.27 21.45 7.93
N PHE A 115 29.52 20.73 9.02
CA PHE A 115 30.69 20.93 9.86
C PHE A 115 31.99 20.67 9.09
N LEU A 116 32.09 19.61 8.30
CA LEU A 116 33.27 19.33 7.45
C LEU A 116 33.49 20.43 6.39
N LEU A 117 32.43 20.94 5.79
CA LEU A 117 32.52 22.06 4.85
C LEU A 117 33.03 23.34 5.54
N ALA A 118 32.58 23.61 6.77
CA ALA A 118 33.07 24.75 7.54
C ALA A 118 34.57 24.62 7.89
N LEU A 119 35.05 23.44 8.28
CA LEU A 119 36.47 23.18 8.55
C LEU A 119 37.37 23.47 7.33
N THR A 120 36.86 23.30 6.11
CA THR A 120 37.61 23.56 4.87
C THR A 120 37.48 25.01 4.38
N THR A 121 36.76 25.88 5.10
CA THR A 121 36.54 27.30 4.74
C THR A 121 37.46 28.18 5.54
N PRO A 122 38.49 28.81 4.94
CA PRO A 122 39.54 29.54 5.68
C PRO A 122 39.02 30.74 6.50
N SER A 123 37.84 31.27 6.15
CA SER A 123 37.25 32.43 6.82
C SER A 123 36.40 32.03 8.05
N ILE A 124 36.28 30.76 8.37
CA ILE A 124 35.46 30.27 9.46
C ILE A 124 36.35 29.69 10.56
N ASP A 125 36.28 30.29 11.76
CA ASP A 125 36.83 29.69 12.96
C ASP A 125 35.76 28.82 13.63
N VAL A 126 35.84 27.51 13.43
CA VAL A 126 34.85 26.53 13.93
C VAL A 126 34.82 26.38 15.45
N LEU A 127 35.85 26.88 16.15
CA LEU A 127 35.89 26.90 17.62
C LEU A 127 35.28 28.17 18.21
N SER A 128 34.93 29.15 17.40
CA SER A 128 34.32 30.40 17.85
C SER A 128 32.86 30.24 18.29
N LEU A 129 32.46 31.02 19.28
CA LEU A 129 31.06 31.08 19.71
C LEU A 129 30.16 31.64 18.61
N SER A 130 30.69 32.51 17.75
CA SER A 130 29.99 33.05 16.59
C SER A 130 29.63 31.97 15.57
N TYR A 131 30.56 31.05 15.28
CA TYR A 131 30.26 29.90 14.43
C TYR A 131 29.21 28.98 15.07
N ALA A 132 29.34 28.67 16.35
CA ALA A 132 28.37 27.81 17.04
C ALA A 132 26.96 28.39 16.98
N SER A 133 26.80 29.70 17.23
CA SER A 133 25.48 30.37 17.11
C SER A 133 24.93 30.34 15.69
N GLN A 134 25.78 30.57 14.68
CA GLN A 134 25.40 30.50 13.28
C GLN A 134 25.00 29.08 12.85
N ALA A 135 25.77 28.06 13.25
CA ALA A 135 25.49 26.66 12.95
C ALA A 135 24.15 26.20 13.55
N VAL A 136 23.88 26.60 14.81
CA VAL A 136 22.55 26.34 15.43
C VAL A 136 21.44 27.03 14.64
N GLY A 137 21.59 28.29 14.27
CA GLY A 137 20.58 29.02 13.47
C GLY A 137 20.32 28.39 12.11
N GLN A 138 21.35 27.81 11.46
CA GLN A 138 21.23 27.16 10.16
C GLN A 138 20.68 25.73 10.24
N LEU A 139 21.01 24.96 11.29
CA LEU A 139 20.60 23.57 11.45
C LEU A 139 19.27 23.40 12.17
N ALA A 140 18.89 24.36 13.05
CA ALA A 140 17.63 24.31 13.78
C ALA A 140 16.39 24.18 12.85
N PRO A 141 16.28 24.89 11.70
CA PRO A 141 15.18 24.68 10.77
C PRO A 141 15.10 23.25 10.23
N PHE A 142 16.22 22.57 10.02
CA PHE A 142 16.24 21.18 9.54
C PHE A 142 15.67 20.22 10.59
N LEU A 143 16.05 20.39 11.85
CA LEU A 143 15.50 19.60 12.96
C LEU A 143 14.01 19.89 13.14
N LEU A 144 13.60 21.16 13.07
CA LEU A 144 12.21 21.55 13.19
C LEU A 144 11.36 20.93 12.07
N VAL A 145 11.80 21.07 10.82
CA VAL A 145 11.09 20.49 9.66
C VAL A 145 11.06 18.97 9.75
N ALA A 146 12.17 18.31 10.12
CA ALA A 146 12.20 16.86 10.32
C ALA A 146 11.21 16.42 11.40
N TYR A 147 11.15 17.12 12.52
CA TYR A 147 10.20 16.83 13.60
C TYR A 147 8.76 17.02 13.14
N LEU A 148 8.42 18.20 12.60
CA LEU A 148 7.07 18.51 12.17
C LEU A 148 6.56 17.56 11.07
N THR A 149 7.40 17.26 10.06
CA THR A 149 7.00 16.38 8.95
C THR A 149 6.85 14.93 9.40
N THR A 150 7.71 14.44 10.30
CA THR A 150 7.58 13.06 10.81
C THR A 150 6.37 12.90 11.74
N THR A 151 6.06 13.89 12.57
CA THR A 151 4.84 13.85 13.41
C THR A 151 3.59 13.95 12.58
N LEU A 152 3.52 14.89 11.63
CA LEU A 152 2.38 15.05 10.73
C LEU A 152 2.14 13.78 9.88
N SER A 153 3.21 13.16 9.38
CA SER A 153 3.11 11.90 8.64
C SER A 153 2.54 10.77 9.50
N ALA A 154 2.94 10.68 10.77
CA ALA A 154 2.41 9.70 11.71
C ALA A 154 0.92 9.94 12.01
N ASP A 155 0.53 11.19 12.25
CA ASP A 155 -0.86 11.58 12.52
C ASP A 155 -1.77 11.28 11.33
N ILE A 156 -1.31 11.57 10.10
CA ILE A 156 -2.06 11.27 8.87
C ILE A 156 -2.24 9.75 8.71
N THR A 157 -1.19 8.97 8.99
CA THR A 157 -1.26 7.52 8.89
C THR A 157 -2.26 6.95 9.92
N GLU A 158 -2.19 7.42 11.17
CA GLU A 158 -3.12 7.00 12.22
C GLU A 158 -4.57 7.42 11.91
N ALA A 159 -4.78 8.65 11.43
CA ALA A 159 -6.11 9.12 11.02
C ALA A 159 -6.67 8.27 9.86
N ARG A 160 -5.83 7.92 8.90
CA ARG A 160 -6.21 7.04 7.79
C ARG A 160 -6.59 5.64 8.28
N GLU A 161 -5.79 5.04 9.15
CA GLU A 161 -6.09 3.73 9.76
C GLU A 161 -7.40 3.78 10.56
N ARG A 162 -7.66 4.87 11.28
CA ARG A 162 -8.94 5.06 11.99
C ARG A 162 -10.13 5.13 11.03
N ILE A 163 -10.00 5.85 9.91
CA ILE A 163 -11.06 5.93 8.88
C ILE A 163 -11.27 4.56 8.24
N GLU A 164 -10.22 3.85 7.87
CA GLU A 164 -10.30 2.49 7.33
C GLU A 164 -10.92 1.52 8.35
N ASN A 165 -10.60 1.67 9.63
CA ASN A 165 -11.20 0.89 10.72
C ASN A 165 -12.68 1.24 11.00
N LEU A 166 -13.15 2.43 10.66
CA LEU A 166 -14.56 2.80 10.76
C LEU A 166 -15.37 2.33 9.55
N ALA A 167 -14.72 2.04 8.42
CA ALA A 167 -15.39 1.50 7.26
C ALA A 167 -16.04 0.15 7.59
N GLN A 168 -17.29 -0.03 7.19
CA GLN A 168 -18.03 -1.27 7.36
C GLN A 168 -17.99 -2.16 6.12
N THR A 169 -17.61 -1.58 4.99
CA THR A 169 -17.62 -2.24 3.69
C THR A 169 -16.23 -2.30 3.06
N ASP A 170 -16.01 -3.31 2.23
CA ASP A 170 -14.84 -3.43 1.36
C ASP A 170 -14.94 -2.40 0.22
N ALA A 171 -13.90 -1.62 0.02
CA ALA A 171 -13.89 -0.50 -0.92
C ALA A 171 -14.01 -0.93 -2.40
N LEU A 172 -13.62 -2.16 -2.74
CA LEU A 172 -13.69 -2.68 -4.12
C LEU A 172 -15.08 -3.22 -4.46
N THR A 173 -15.70 -3.94 -3.50
CA THR A 173 -16.91 -4.73 -3.76
C THR A 173 -18.19 -4.12 -3.18
N GLY A 174 -18.06 -3.21 -2.21
CA GLY A 174 -19.20 -2.66 -1.47
C GLY A 174 -19.89 -3.65 -0.51
N LEU A 175 -19.41 -4.91 -0.43
CA LEU A 175 -19.84 -5.89 0.56
C LEU A 175 -19.32 -5.53 1.95
N PHE A 176 -19.82 -6.15 2.99
CA PHE A 176 -19.19 -6.02 4.31
C PHE A 176 -17.72 -6.44 4.24
N ASN A 177 -16.87 -5.74 5.00
CA ASN A 177 -15.50 -6.19 5.22
C ASN A 177 -15.46 -7.27 6.32
N LEU A 178 -14.31 -7.91 6.49
CA LEU A 178 -14.08 -8.95 7.50
C LEU A 178 -14.51 -8.54 8.91
N ARG A 179 -14.19 -7.28 9.30
CA ARG A 179 -14.53 -6.78 10.64
C ARG A 179 -16.03 -6.71 10.85
N MET A 180 -16.75 -6.05 9.94
CA MET A 180 -18.20 -5.89 10.02
C MET A 180 -18.91 -7.25 9.93
N PHE A 181 -18.39 -8.15 9.11
CA PHE A 181 -18.90 -9.51 9.02
C PHE A 181 -18.81 -10.26 10.37
N ASN A 182 -17.66 -10.21 11.03
CA ASN A 182 -17.46 -10.85 12.32
C ASN A 182 -18.41 -10.27 13.39
N GLU A 183 -18.61 -8.95 13.41
CA GLU A 183 -19.54 -8.30 14.35
C GLU A 183 -21.00 -8.73 14.10
N VAL A 184 -21.40 -8.84 12.85
CA VAL A 184 -22.75 -9.30 12.48
C VAL A 184 -22.94 -10.77 12.80
N TRP A 185 -21.94 -11.61 12.46
CA TRP A 185 -22.01 -13.03 12.72
C TRP A 185 -22.04 -13.35 14.22
N GLN A 186 -21.22 -12.67 15.04
CA GLN A 186 -21.26 -12.82 16.50
C GLN A 186 -22.64 -12.50 17.08
N ARG A 187 -23.27 -11.40 16.62
CA ARG A 187 -24.63 -11.03 17.05
C ARG A 187 -25.67 -12.06 16.65
N GLU A 188 -25.64 -12.50 15.41
CA GLU A 188 -26.56 -13.52 14.88
C GLU A 188 -26.40 -14.85 15.59
N HIS A 189 -25.14 -15.29 15.81
CA HIS A 189 -24.85 -16.51 16.53
C HIS A 189 -25.40 -16.47 17.95
N GLY A 190 -25.15 -15.40 18.71
CA GLY A 190 -25.69 -15.24 20.06
C GLY A 190 -27.23 -15.22 20.10
N ALA A 191 -27.87 -14.55 19.15
CA ALA A 191 -29.32 -14.52 19.04
C ALA A 191 -29.91 -15.89 18.71
N CYS A 192 -29.30 -16.62 17.75
CA CYS A 192 -29.73 -17.96 17.37
C CYS A 192 -29.52 -18.99 18.50
N ASP A 193 -28.38 -18.90 19.22
CA ASP A 193 -28.12 -19.82 20.35
C ASP A 193 -29.15 -19.61 21.49
N ALA A 194 -29.47 -18.35 21.83
CA ALA A 194 -30.46 -18.03 22.84
C ALA A 194 -31.90 -18.42 22.42
N ALA A 195 -32.28 -18.23 21.17
CA ALA A 195 -33.61 -18.50 20.66
C ALA A 195 -33.80 -19.93 20.12
N ARG A 196 -32.78 -20.80 20.21
CA ARG A 196 -32.73 -22.10 19.52
C ARG A 196 -32.99 -22.00 18.02
N GLY A 197 -32.54 -20.89 17.43
CA GLY A 197 -32.65 -20.62 16.00
C GLY A 197 -31.62 -21.40 15.17
N VAL A 198 -31.67 -21.17 13.88
CA VAL A 198 -30.74 -21.79 12.91
C VAL A 198 -30.17 -20.71 11.98
N TYR A 199 -28.98 -20.92 11.47
CA TYR A 199 -28.41 -20.16 10.37
C TYR A 199 -27.47 -21.04 9.57
N ALA A 200 -27.17 -20.63 8.34
CA ALA A 200 -26.08 -21.22 7.56
C ALA A 200 -24.98 -20.19 7.28
N LEU A 201 -23.75 -20.66 7.25
CA LEU A 201 -22.57 -19.90 6.85
C LEU A 201 -21.96 -20.54 5.59
N LEU A 202 -21.73 -19.73 4.58
CA LEU A 202 -21.04 -20.09 3.34
C LEU A 202 -19.66 -19.43 3.36
N MET A 203 -18.62 -20.23 3.16
CA MET A 203 -17.27 -19.77 2.80
C MET A 203 -17.07 -19.97 1.31
N ILE A 204 -16.59 -18.97 0.63
CA ILE A 204 -16.55 -18.89 -0.83
C ILE A 204 -15.19 -18.37 -1.26
N ASP A 205 -14.56 -19.05 -2.21
CA ASP A 205 -13.28 -18.66 -2.81
C ASP A 205 -13.45 -18.59 -4.32
N MET A 206 -12.95 -17.54 -4.94
CA MET A 206 -12.96 -17.38 -6.39
C MET A 206 -11.86 -18.22 -7.03
N ASP A 207 -12.25 -19.09 -7.96
CA ASP A 207 -11.30 -19.95 -8.64
C ASP A 207 -10.47 -19.18 -9.67
N LYS A 208 -9.19 -19.55 -9.79
CA LYS A 208 -8.27 -19.10 -10.85
C LYS A 208 -8.01 -17.58 -10.91
N LEU A 209 -8.25 -16.81 -9.82
CA LEU A 209 -7.98 -15.35 -9.80
C LEU A 209 -6.52 -15.04 -10.17
N LYS A 210 -5.57 -15.83 -9.68
CA LYS A 210 -4.14 -15.64 -10.01
C LYS A 210 -3.89 -15.74 -11.51
N ALA A 211 -4.50 -16.71 -12.20
CA ALA A 211 -4.36 -16.85 -13.65
C ALA A 211 -4.92 -15.64 -14.41
N ILE A 212 -6.07 -15.10 -13.94
CA ILE A 212 -6.65 -13.87 -14.51
C ILE A 212 -5.68 -12.68 -14.31
N ASN A 213 -5.10 -12.53 -13.12
CA ASN A 213 -4.13 -11.48 -12.85
C ASN A 213 -2.87 -11.60 -13.70
N ASP A 214 -2.34 -12.82 -13.83
CA ASP A 214 -1.10 -13.09 -14.56
C ASP A 214 -1.29 -12.85 -16.09
N GLU A 215 -2.47 -13.17 -16.63
CA GLU A 215 -2.75 -13.04 -18.07
C GLU A 215 -3.26 -11.63 -18.45
N TYR A 216 -4.14 -11.02 -17.64
CA TYR A 216 -4.85 -9.76 -17.98
C TYR A 216 -4.51 -8.58 -17.09
N GLY A 217 -3.71 -8.79 -16.04
CA GLY A 217 -3.33 -7.77 -15.07
C GLY A 217 -4.30 -7.62 -13.90
N HIS A 218 -3.85 -6.92 -12.85
CA HIS A 218 -4.60 -6.75 -11.60
C HIS A 218 -5.96 -6.05 -11.75
N ASP A 219 -6.09 -5.13 -12.70
CA ASP A 219 -7.37 -4.45 -12.96
C ASP A 219 -8.44 -5.42 -13.47
N ALA A 220 -8.04 -6.42 -14.25
CA ALA A 220 -8.93 -7.50 -14.69
C ALA A 220 -9.35 -8.39 -13.51
N GLY A 221 -8.43 -8.73 -12.62
CA GLY A 221 -8.75 -9.45 -11.39
C GLY A 221 -9.70 -8.68 -10.48
N ASN A 222 -9.51 -7.38 -10.31
CA ASN A 222 -10.42 -6.52 -9.56
C ASN A 222 -11.83 -6.51 -10.18
N SER A 223 -11.92 -6.47 -11.50
CA SER A 223 -13.20 -6.55 -12.21
C SER A 223 -13.89 -7.89 -12.00
N ALA A 224 -13.12 -8.99 -11.99
CA ALA A 224 -13.64 -10.33 -11.73
C ALA A 224 -14.13 -10.49 -10.27
N ILE A 225 -13.41 -9.96 -9.29
CA ILE A 225 -13.82 -9.91 -7.88
C ILE A 225 -15.13 -9.13 -7.74
N THR A 226 -15.23 -7.97 -8.39
CA THR A 226 -16.45 -7.14 -8.37
C THR A 226 -17.64 -7.86 -9.00
N LEU A 227 -17.44 -8.60 -10.09
CA LEU A 227 -18.47 -9.43 -10.72
C LEU A 227 -18.98 -10.50 -9.75
N VAL A 228 -18.09 -11.24 -9.09
CA VAL A 228 -18.46 -12.25 -8.10
C VAL A 228 -19.26 -11.62 -6.96
N ALA A 229 -18.83 -10.48 -6.43
CA ALA A 229 -19.55 -9.75 -5.38
C ALA A 229 -20.98 -9.37 -5.80
N GLN A 230 -21.15 -8.86 -7.01
CA GLN A 230 -22.48 -8.54 -7.57
C GLN A 230 -23.37 -9.79 -7.73
N CYS A 231 -22.77 -10.90 -8.18
CA CYS A 231 -23.49 -12.18 -8.28
C CYS A 231 -23.93 -12.69 -6.90
N LEU A 232 -23.09 -12.54 -5.87
CA LEU A 232 -23.46 -12.88 -4.49
C LEU A 232 -24.64 -12.04 -4.02
N GLN A 233 -24.59 -10.71 -4.16
CA GLN A 233 -25.67 -9.83 -3.76
C GLN A 233 -27.00 -10.17 -4.43
N ARG A 234 -26.99 -10.49 -5.73
CA ARG A 234 -28.19 -10.90 -6.49
C ARG A 234 -28.69 -12.30 -6.10
N SER A 235 -27.87 -13.09 -5.46
CA SER A 235 -28.17 -14.48 -5.09
C SER A 235 -28.69 -14.64 -3.67
N ILE A 236 -28.74 -13.59 -2.87
CA ILE A 236 -29.12 -13.62 -1.47
C ILE A 236 -30.30 -12.67 -1.20
N ARG A 237 -30.93 -12.81 -0.03
CA ARG A 237 -32.03 -11.96 0.41
C ARG A 237 -31.50 -10.70 1.10
N ASN A 238 -32.34 -9.68 1.29
CA ASN A 238 -31.97 -8.47 2.05
C ASN A 238 -31.65 -8.73 3.53
N THR A 239 -32.13 -9.83 4.08
CA THR A 239 -31.82 -10.29 5.45
C THR A 239 -30.47 -10.97 5.55
N ASP A 240 -29.98 -11.53 4.45
CA ASP A 240 -28.72 -12.22 4.39
C ASP A 240 -27.55 -11.22 4.33
N ARG A 241 -26.35 -11.64 4.67
CA ARG A 241 -25.19 -10.75 4.73
C ARG A 241 -24.03 -11.36 3.96
N ALA A 242 -23.56 -10.63 2.95
CA ALA A 242 -22.37 -10.99 2.19
C ALA A 242 -21.19 -10.10 2.58
N ALA A 243 -20.02 -10.68 2.63
CA ALA A 243 -18.77 -10.01 2.95
C ALA A 243 -17.64 -10.48 2.05
N ARG A 244 -16.65 -9.61 1.86
CA ARG A 244 -15.32 -9.98 1.36
C ARG A 244 -14.37 -10.04 2.54
N LEU A 245 -13.76 -11.21 2.76
CA LEU A 245 -12.87 -11.45 3.89
C LEU A 245 -11.43 -11.04 3.57
N SER A 246 -10.94 -11.45 2.42
CA SER A 246 -9.62 -11.08 1.89
C SER A 246 -9.54 -11.44 0.40
N GLY A 247 -8.60 -10.87 -0.33
CA GLY A 247 -8.25 -11.29 -1.69
C GLY A 247 -9.42 -11.77 -2.56
N ASP A 248 -9.53 -13.06 -2.73
CA ASP A 248 -10.54 -13.81 -3.48
C ASP A 248 -11.57 -14.54 -2.59
N GLU A 249 -11.53 -14.31 -1.27
CA GLU A 249 -12.36 -15.00 -0.29
C GLU A 249 -13.57 -14.15 0.13
N PHE A 250 -14.74 -14.80 0.13
CA PHE A 250 -16.01 -14.20 0.54
C PHE A 250 -16.72 -15.09 1.58
N ALA A 251 -17.59 -14.46 2.36
CA ALA A 251 -18.50 -15.19 3.25
C ALA A 251 -19.93 -14.71 3.04
N VAL A 252 -20.88 -15.61 3.25
CA VAL A 252 -22.32 -15.28 3.27
C VAL A 252 -22.95 -15.91 4.51
N LEU A 253 -23.61 -15.07 5.32
CA LEU A 253 -24.40 -15.49 6.46
C LEU A 253 -25.90 -15.48 6.06
N LEU A 254 -26.58 -16.59 6.31
CA LEU A 254 -27.98 -16.82 5.98
C LEU A 254 -28.79 -17.05 7.27
N PRO A 255 -29.27 -16.00 7.95
CA PRO A 255 -30.10 -16.12 9.14
C PRO A 255 -31.39 -16.91 8.86
N GLY A 256 -31.75 -17.81 9.77
CA GLY A 256 -32.98 -18.63 9.67
C GLY A 256 -32.97 -19.65 8.52
N ALA A 257 -31.84 -19.89 7.87
CA ALA A 257 -31.77 -20.81 6.74
C ALA A 257 -31.64 -22.26 7.22
N SER A 258 -32.53 -23.15 6.69
CA SER A 258 -32.33 -24.59 6.79
C SER A 258 -31.24 -25.07 5.81
N PRO A 259 -30.72 -26.30 5.98
CA PRO A 259 -29.74 -26.87 5.05
C PRO A 259 -30.20 -26.84 3.59
N GLU A 260 -31.47 -27.12 3.32
CA GLU A 260 -32.05 -27.13 1.98
C GLU A 260 -32.07 -25.71 1.36
N VAL A 261 -32.36 -24.70 2.18
CA VAL A 261 -32.29 -23.29 1.77
C VAL A 261 -30.86 -22.88 1.47
N ALA A 262 -29.91 -23.27 2.31
CA ALA A 262 -28.48 -23.02 2.09
C ALA A 262 -28.00 -23.65 0.77
N ASP A 263 -28.36 -24.92 0.51
CA ASP A 263 -28.02 -25.61 -0.74
C ASP A 263 -28.63 -24.95 -1.97
N ALA A 264 -29.86 -24.45 -1.87
CA ALA A 264 -30.50 -23.69 -2.95
C ALA A 264 -29.78 -22.37 -3.24
N VAL A 265 -29.30 -21.69 -2.18
CA VAL A 265 -28.48 -20.47 -2.33
C VAL A 265 -27.15 -20.79 -3.01
N VAL A 266 -26.47 -21.86 -2.61
CA VAL A 266 -25.21 -22.32 -3.24
C VAL A 266 -25.40 -22.56 -4.74
N LYS A 267 -26.43 -23.30 -5.12
CA LYS A 267 -26.72 -23.56 -6.53
C LYS A 267 -26.97 -22.27 -7.31
N ARG A 268 -27.71 -21.32 -6.74
CA ARG A 268 -28.03 -20.03 -7.34
C ARG A 268 -26.76 -19.18 -7.49
N VAL A 269 -25.90 -19.10 -6.47
CA VAL A 269 -24.63 -18.39 -6.53
C VAL A 269 -23.75 -18.94 -7.65
N ARG A 270 -23.55 -20.25 -7.68
CA ARG A 270 -22.74 -20.91 -8.73
C ARG A 270 -23.28 -20.64 -10.12
N HIS A 271 -24.59 -20.78 -10.30
CA HIS A 271 -25.24 -20.51 -11.57
C HIS A 271 -25.04 -19.06 -12.03
N ASN A 272 -25.28 -18.09 -11.15
CA ASN A 272 -25.16 -16.68 -11.46
C ASN A 272 -23.73 -16.28 -11.78
N VAL A 273 -22.73 -16.77 -11.03
CA VAL A 273 -21.31 -16.51 -11.29
C VAL A 273 -20.89 -17.11 -12.64
N TYR A 274 -21.27 -18.37 -12.91
CA TYR A 274 -20.89 -19.04 -14.15
C TYR A 274 -21.58 -18.46 -15.40
N LYS A 275 -22.85 -18.04 -15.28
CA LYS A 275 -23.63 -17.46 -16.37
C LYS A 275 -23.15 -16.05 -16.74
N THR A 276 -22.61 -15.30 -15.78
CA THR A 276 -22.16 -13.92 -16.01
C THR A 276 -20.75 -13.95 -16.59
N THR A 277 -20.58 -13.36 -17.77
CA THR A 277 -19.29 -13.26 -18.45
C THR A 277 -18.66 -11.90 -18.20
N LEU A 278 -17.33 -11.88 -18.06
CA LEU A 278 -16.50 -10.69 -17.99
C LEU A 278 -15.80 -10.49 -19.33
N ASP A 279 -16.01 -9.33 -19.97
CA ASP A 279 -15.29 -8.97 -21.20
C ASP A 279 -13.92 -8.37 -20.84
N LEU A 280 -12.86 -9.09 -21.19
CA LEU A 280 -11.48 -8.65 -21.01
C LEU A 280 -10.77 -8.60 -22.37
N ARG A 281 -10.61 -7.39 -22.89
CA ARG A 281 -9.93 -7.16 -24.17
C ARG A 281 -10.51 -8.02 -25.33
N SER A 282 -11.83 -8.02 -25.46
CA SER A 282 -12.58 -8.81 -26.46
C SER A 282 -12.56 -10.32 -26.26
N ARG A 283 -12.17 -10.80 -25.08
CA ARG A 283 -12.35 -12.19 -24.64
C ARG A 283 -13.36 -12.26 -23.51
N MET A 284 -14.35 -13.12 -23.68
CA MET A 284 -15.37 -13.39 -22.66
C MET A 284 -14.88 -14.48 -21.72
N ILE A 285 -14.60 -14.09 -20.46
CA ILE A 285 -14.14 -14.99 -19.41
C ILE A 285 -15.29 -15.33 -18.48
N ARG A 286 -15.38 -16.58 -18.08
CA ARG A 286 -16.32 -17.04 -17.05
C ARG A 286 -15.58 -17.25 -15.75
N CYS A 287 -16.16 -16.74 -14.65
CA CYS A 287 -15.66 -16.99 -13.31
C CYS A 287 -16.33 -18.23 -12.73
N SER A 288 -15.67 -18.87 -11.78
CA SER A 288 -16.24 -19.93 -10.97
C SER A 288 -15.87 -19.72 -9.50
N VAL A 289 -16.60 -20.34 -8.60
CA VAL A 289 -16.39 -20.25 -7.15
C VAL A 289 -16.46 -21.62 -6.50
N SER A 290 -15.62 -21.84 -5.53
CA SER A 290 -15.62 -22.99 -4.63
C SER A 290 -16.32 -22.60 -3.32
N ILE A 291 -17.24 -23.42 -2.82
CA ILE A 291 -18.11 -23.07 -1.71
C ILE A 291 -18.17 -24.19 -0.67
N GLY A 292 -17.88 -23.83 0.59
CA GLY A 292 -18.11 -24.66 1.76
C GLY A 292 -19.32 -24.17 2.56
N VAL A 293 -20.21 -25.04 2.96
CA VAL A 293 -21.44 -24.71 3.72
C VAL A 293 -21.43 -25.39 5.08
N VAL A 294 -21.80 -24.64 6.11
CA VAL A 294 -22.04 -25.15 7.46
C VAL A 294 -23.35 -24.63 8.00
N ASN A 295 -24.00 -25.43 8.84
CA ASN A 295 -25.31 -25.14 9.41
C ASN A 295 -25.24 -25.17 10.93
N PHE A 296 -25.60 -24.05 11.57
CA PHE A 296 -25.76 -23.98 13.02
C PHE A 296 -27.18 -24.44 13.41
N PRO A 297 -27.34 -25.23 14.49
CA PRO A 297 -26.31 -25.84 15.34
C PRO A 297 -25.90 -27.24 14.87
N LYS A 298 -26.31 -27.68 13.68
CA LYS A 298 -26.14 -29.07 13.19
C LYS A 298 -24.69 -29.50 13.06
N ASP A 299 -23.83 -28.64 12.46
CA ASP A 299 -22.42 -28.96 12.22
C ASP A 299 -21.58 -28.67 13.46
N SER A 300 -21.84 -27.59 14.21
CA SER A 300 -21.26 -27.25 15.50
C SER A 300 -22.05 -26.11 16.18
N ARG A 301 -21.83 -25.93 17.50
CA ARG A 301 -22.26 -24.75 18.26
C ARG A 301 -21.13 -23.75 18.48
N ASP A 302 -19.88 -24.11 18.24
CA ASP A 302 -18.73 -23.22 18.36
C ASP A 302 -18.44 -22.50 17.05
N MET A 303 -18.35 -21.16 17.09
CA MET A 303 -18.12 -20.33 15.90
C MET A 303 -16.79 -20.64 15.21
N ARG A 304 -15.71 -20.92 15.99
CA ARG A 304 -14.39 -21.23 15.42
C ARG A 304 -14.40 -22.57 14.72
N GLU A 305 -15.11 -23.53 15.30
CA GLU A 305 -15.29 -24.85 14.70
C GLU A 305 -16.13 -24.76 13.42
N LEU A 306 -17.22 -23.97 13.41
CA LEU A 306 -18.02 -23.72 12.21
C LEU A 306 -17.17 -23.12 11.09
N MET A 307 -16.35 -22.10 11.39
CA MET A 307 -15.44 -21.51 10.40
C MET A 307 -14.49 -22.56 9.83
N SER A 308 -13.82 -23.32 10.69
CA SER A 308 -12.87 -24.36 10.28
C SER A 308 -13.53 -25.46 9.43
N ILE A 309 -14.78 -25.87 9.75
CA ILE A 309 -15.51 -26.82 8.93
C ILE A 309 -15.87 -26.23 7.56
N ALA A 310 -16.31 -24.97 7.52
CA ALA A 310 -16.65 -24.27 6.28
C ALA A 310 -15.44 -24.17 5.35
N GLU A 311 -14.29 -23.75 5.87
CA GLU A 311 -13.02 -23.68 5.14
C GLU A 311 -12.60 -25.04 4.57
N ARG A 312 -12.64 -26.10 5.39
CA ARG A 312 -12.32 -27.46 4.91
C ARG A 312 -13.27 -27.96 3.82
N LYS A 313 -14.58 -27.64 3.93
CA LYS A 313 -15.56 -28.01 2.91
C LYS A 313 -15.31 -27.21 1.61
N MET A 314 -15.00 -25.94 1.71
CA MET A 314 -14.64 -25.08 0.56
C MET A 314 -13.37 -25.59 -0.14
N TYR A 315 -12.34 -25.92 0.62
CA TYR A 315 -11.10 -26.44 0.05
C TYR A 315 -11.31 -27.79 -0.68
N ARG A 316 -12.12 -28.69 -0.13
CA ARG A 316 -12.50 -29.94 -0.82
C ARG A 316 -13.26 -29.68 -2.12
N ASP A 317 -14.19 -28.74 -2.14
CA ASP A 317 -14.90 -28.34 -3.36
C ASP A 317 -13.92 -27.78 -4.40
N LYS A 318 -12.92 -27.01 -3.95
CA LYS A 318 -11.85 -26.45 -4.82
C LYS A 318 -10.99 -27.56 -5.44
N GLU A 319 -10.62 -28.58 -4.67
CA GLU A 319 -9.86 -29.72 -5.18
C GLU A 319 -10.65 -30.55 -6.23
N LEU A 320 -11.93 -30.82 -5.95
CA LEU A 320 -12.79 -31.55 -6.88
C LEU A 320 -12.94 -30.82 -8.22
N ARG A 321 -12.97 -29.48 -8.21
CA ARG A 321 -13.08 -28.65 -9.42
C ARG A 321 -11.77 -28.50 -10.19
N ARG A 322 -10.62 -28.72 -9.54
CA ARG A 322 -9.30 -28.73 -10.19
C ARG A 322 -9.00 -30.04 -10.93
N SER A 323 -9.70 -31.13 -10.60
CA SER A 323 -9.48 -32.43 -11.23
C SER A 323 -9.91 -32.41 -12.70
N PRO A 324 -9.08 -32.88 -13.65
CA PRO A 324 -9.43 -32.94 -15.07
C PRO A 324 -10.64 -33.88 -15.28
N GLY A 325 -11.79 -33.32 -15.59
CA GLY A 325 -13.05 -34.06 -15.81
C GLY A 325 -14.30 -33.42 -15.18
N ALA A 326 -14.15 -32.41 -14.31
CA ALA A 326 -15.28 -31.76 -13.66
C ALA A 326 -16.00 -30.69 -14.54
N GLU A 327 -15.39 -30.27 -15.63
CA GLU A 327 -15.96 -29.23 -16.53
C GLU A 327 -17.11 -29.73 -17.42
N ALA A 328 -17.39 -31.04 -17.44
CA ALA A 328 -18.42 -31.63 -18.30
C ALA A 328 -19.80 -31.78 -17.61
N ASN A 329 -19.93 -31.53 -16.31
CA ASN A 329 -21.15 -31.76 -15.51
C ASN A 329 -21.60 -30.52 -14.70
N ALA A 330 -21.25 -29.30 -15.08
CA ALA A 330 -21.66 -28.07 -14.40
C ALA A 330 -22.73 -27.29 -15.18
#